data_f3d8a4e3ff8c84e3a53e580a35bcdda8
#
_entry.id   f3d8a4e3ff8c84e3a53e580a35bcdda8
#
_cell.length_a   1.000
_cell.length_b   1.000
_cell.length_c   1.000
_cell.angle_alpha   90.00
_cell.angle_beta   90.00
_cell.angle_gamma   90.00
#
_symmetry.space_group_name_H-M   'P 1'
#
loop_
_entity.id
_entity.type
_entity.pdbx_description
1 polymer ?
#
loop_
_entity_poly.entity_id
_entity_poly.type
_entity_poly.pdbx_seq_one_letter_code
_entity_poly.pdbx_strand_id
1 'polypeptide(L)'
;MWRNEGVDPEHIQILGMEDNFWTTGGPGPGGPCSEIYVDRGPEYGKEGGPIADESRYIEIWDLVFENYMVDNVKSKTDLHIAGELKHKNIDTGAGLERLAYLLQGKNNIYETDEVYPVIEAAEKITGIKYGENKEADVRMRVVADHVRYALMIMSDGVRPSNAGRGYVLRRLIRRTIEAMRVLGVTDPVMPQLLPVSEQAMEPNYPELANTFHDVSEAA
;
A
#
# COMPACT_ATOMS: atom_id res chain seq x y z
N MET A 1 8.92 -0.76 -27.41
CA MET A 1 9.63 -1.28 -26.22
C MET A 1 9.13 -2.70 -25.92
N TRP A 2 8.00 -2.93 -25.31
CA TRP A 2 7.53 -4.26 -24.85
C TRP A 2 7.51 -5.38 -25.91
N ARG A 3 7.11 -5.07 -27.14
CA ARG A 3 7.16 -6.06 -28.26
C ARG A 3 8.58 -6.57 -28.54
N ASN A 4 9.59 -5.72 -28.37
CA ASN A 4 10.99 -6.11 -28.57
C ASN A 4 11.53 -6.99 -27.44
N GLU A 5 10.89 -6.89 -26.26
CA GLU A 5 11.18 -7.74 -25.09
C GLU A 5 10.36 -9.04 -25.09
N GLY A 6 9.59 -9.29 -26.17
CA GLY A 6 8.84 -10.54 -26.34
C GLY A 6 7.43 -10.55 -25.74
N VAL A 7 6.92 -9.40 -25.28
CA VAL A 7 5.53 -9.32 -24.79
C VAL A 7 4.58 -9.40 -25.97
N ASP A 8 3.58 -10.28 -25.87
CA ASP A 8 2.55 -10.42 -26.88
C ASP A 8 1.81 -9.09 -27.09
N PRO A 9 1.65 -8.63 -28.35
CA PRO A 9 0.92 -7.40 -28.65
C PRO A 9 -0.50 -7.34 -28.09
N GLU A 10 -1.17 -8.48 -27.93
CA GLU A 10 -2.52 -8.56 -27.35
C GLU A 10 -2.53 -8.24 -25.86
N HIS A 11 -1.41 -8.39 -25.16
CA HIS A 11 -1.23 -8.04 -23.76
C HIS A 11 -0.76 -6.59 -23.55
N ILE A 12 -0.61 -5.80 -24.62
CA ILE A 12 -0.18 -4.40 -24.52
C ILE A 12 -1.38 -3.50 -24.75
N GLN A 13 -1.81 -2.83 -23.70
CA GLN A 13 -2.88 -1.81 -23.75
C GLN A 13 -2.27 -0.41 -23.71
N ILE A 14 -2.75 0.46 -24.59
CA ILE A 14 -2.33 1.87 -24.64
C ILE A 14 -3.49 2.68 -24.09
N LEU A 15 -3.25 3.38 -22.98
CA LEU A 15 -4.22 4.19 -22.27
C LEU A 15 -3.92 5.68 -22.42
N GLY A 16 -4.79 6.51 -21.86
CA GLY A 16 -4.67 7.97 -21.89
C GLY A 16 -3.73 8.51 -20.82
N MET A 17 -3.72 9.84 -20.71
CA MET A 17 -2.93 10.57 -19.72
C MET A 17 -3.30 10.21 -18.27
N GLU A 18 -4.52 9.77 -18.05
CA GLU A 18 -5.01 9.42 -16.72
C GLU A 18 -4.26 8.20 -16.13
N ASP A 19 -3.91 7.26 -17.00
CA ASP A 19 -3.25 6.00 -16.63
C ASP A 19 -1.76 5.99 -17.01
N ASN A 20 -1.43 6.45 -18.22
CA ASN A 20 -0.06 6.37 -18.75
C ASN A 20 0.70 7.70 -18.75
N PHE A 21 0.46 8.56 -17.75
CA PHE A 21 1.27 9.74 -17.49
C PHE A 21 1.45 9.94 -15.97
N TRP A 22 2.68 10.14 -15.54
CA TRP A 22 3.05 10.31 -14.16
C TRP A 22 3.60 11.71 -13.87
N THR A 23 3.29 12.23 -12.69
CA THR A 23 3.89 13.45 -12.12
C THR A 23 4.00 13.31 -10.61
N THR A 24 4.83 14.14 -9.98
CA THR A 24 4.94 14.24 -8.52
C THR A 24 3.67 14.80 -7.84
N GLY A 25 2.63 15.16 -8.61
CA GLY A 25 1.44 15.84 -8.09
C GLY A 25 1.61 17.34 -7.86
N GLY A 26 2.78 17.89 -8.19
CA GLY A 26 3.14 19.30 -8.15
C GLY A 26 4.09 19.66 -9.28
N PRO A 27 4.62 20.92 -9.32
CA PRO A 27 5.65 21.29 -10.28
C PRO A 27 6.90 20.43 -10.14
N GLY A 28 7.39 19.87 -11.25
CA GLY A 28 8.56 19.00 -11.26
C GLY A 28 8.67 18.15 -12.50
N PRO A 29 9.58 17.17 -12.51
CA PRO A 29 9.69 16.20 -13.59
C PRO A 29 8.40 15.37 -13.74
N GLY A 30 8.12 14.96 -14.96
CA GLY A 30 7.02 14.07 -15.28
C GLY A 30 7.13 13.55 -16.71
N GLY A 31 6.26 12.63 -17.07
CA GLY A 31 6.25 12.07 -18.40
C GLY A 31 5.39 10.81 -18.54
N PRO A 32 5.37 10.23 -19.74
CA PRO A 32 4.64 9.00 -19.98
C PRO A 32 5.19 7.87 -19.11
N CYS A 33 4.29 7.00 -18.65
CA CYS A 33 4.66 5.81 -17.90
C CYS A 33 4.13 4.53 -18.55
N SER A 34 4.65 3.41 -18.09
CA SER A 34 4.24 2.08 -18.51
C SER A 34 4.20 1.17 -17.30
N GLU A 35 3.05 0.60 -17.05
CA GLU A 35 2.78 -0.24 -15.89
C GLU A 35 2.83 -1.73 -16.26
N ILE A 36 3.30 -2.56 -15.35
CA ILE A 36 3.29 -4.03 -15.47
C ILE A 36 2.21 -4.59 -14.56
N TYR A 37 1.32 -5.37 -15.14
CA TYR A 37 0.24 -6.04 -14.44
C TYR A 37 0.43 -7.55 -14.42
N VAL A 38 0.00 -8.19 -13.35
CA VAL A 38 -0.13 -9.64 -13.25
C VAL A 38 -1.60 -10.02 -13.43
N ASP A 39 -1.88 -10.93 -14.38
CA ASP A 39 -3.19 -11.59 -14.48
C ASP A 39 -3.27 -12.67 -13.40
N ARG A 40 -4.20 -12.49 -12.46
CA ARG A 40 -4.43 -13.42 -11.34
C ARG A 40 -5.26 -14.65 -11.73
N GLY A 41 -5.84 -14.63 -12.91
CA GLY A 41 -6.68 -15.71 -13.41
C GLY A 41 -8.20 -15.42 -13.36
N PRO A 42 -8.97 -16.29 -14.02
CA PRO A 42 -10.40 -16.08 -14.23
C PRO A 42 -11.25 -16.09 -12.93
N GLU A 43 -10.75 -16.70 -11.86
CA GLU A 43 -11.42 -16.71 -10.55
C GLU A 43 -11.47 -15.32 -9.89
N TYR A 44 -10.62 -14.37 -10.32
CA TYR A 44 -10.54 -13.02 -9.76
C TYR A 44 -11.32 -11.97 -10.56
N GLY A 45 -11.77 -12.29 -11.79
CA GLY A 45 -12.52 -11.33 -12.58
C GLY A 45 -12.56 -11.61 -14.08
N LYS A 46 -13.02 -10.61 -14.82
CA LYS A 46 -13.22 -10.70 -16.28
C LYS A 46 -11.89 -10.62 -17.02
N GLU A 47 -11.81 -11.32 -18.15
CA GLU A 47 -10.73 -11.16 -19.11
C GLU A 47 -10.82 -9.80 -19.84
N GLY A 48 -9.67 -9.25 -20.27
CA GLY A 48 -9.61 -8.03 -21.05
C GLY A 48 -8.68 -6.95 -20.49
N GLY A 49 -7.77 -7.31 -19.57
CA GLY A 49 -6.77 -6.43 -18.98
C GLY A 49 -7.31 -5.53 -17.87
N PRO A 50 -6.49 -4.62 -17.35
CA PRO A 50 -6.82 -3.78 -16.19
C PRO A 50 -8.05 -2.90 -16.41
N ILE A 51 -8.32 -2.44 -17.63
CA ILE A 51 -9.52 -1.66 -17.96
C ILE A 51 -10.80 -2.48 -17.75
N ALA A 52 -10.75 -3.79 -18.00
CA ALA A 52 -11.92 -4.65 -17.89
C ALA A 52 -12.24 -5.02 -16.43
N ASP A 53 -11.20 -5.29 -15.63
CA ASP A 53 -11.37 -5.66 -14.22
C ASP A 53 -10.06 -5.55 -13.41
N GLU A 54 -9.94 -4.51 -12.60
CA GLU A 54 -8.80 -4.28 -11.71
C GLU A 54 -8.65 -5.36 -10.61
N SER A 55 -9.71 -6.11 -10.31
CA SER A 55 -9.62 -7.19 -9.31
C SER A 55 -8.80 -8.38 -9.84
N ARG A 56 -8.85 -8.62 -11.15
CA ARG A 56 -8.08 -9.67 -11.82
C ARG A 56 -6.66 -9.24 -12.15
N TYR A 57 -6.48 -8.00 -12.59
CA TYR A 57 -5.19 -7.49 -13.05
C TYR A 57 -4.59 -6.55 -12.01
N ILE A 58 -3.52 -7.00 -11.38
CA ILE A 58 -2.84 -6.23 -10.32
C ILE A 58 -1.59 -5.58 -10.86
N GLU A 59 -1.55 -4.26 -10.83
CA GLU A 59 -0.34 -3.49 -11.08
C GLU A 59 0.73 -3.82 -10.04
N ILE A 60 1.92 -4.19 -10.52
CA ILE A 60 3.07 -4.53 -9.67
C ILE A 60 4.23 -3.57 -9.84
N TRP A 61 4.32 -2.89 -10.98
CA TRP A 61 5.48 -2.06 -11.30
C TRP A 61 5.11 -0.96 -12.27
N ASP A 62 5.55 0.26 -12.01
CA ASP A 62 5.45 1.41 -12.89
C ASP A 62 6.84 1.85 -13.36
N LEU A 63 7.00 2.09 -14.66
CA LEU A 63 8.19 2.61 -15.31
C LEU A 63 7.88 3.98 -15.89
N VAL A 64 8.44 5.02 -15.29
CA VAL A 64 8.19 6.43 -15.63
C VAL A 64 9.31 6.96 -16.50
N PHE A 65 8.96 7.54 -17.63
CA PHE A 65 9.89 8.22 -18.54
C PHE A 65 9.79 9.71 -18.32
N GLU A 66 10.62 10.25 -17.42
CA GLU A 66 10.65 11.67 -17.09
C GLU A 66 11.26 12.47 -18.25
N ASN A 67 10.40 12.88 -19.17
CA ASN A 67 10.78 13.61 -20.37
C ASN A 67 10.54 15.11 -20.27
N TYR A 68 9.65 15.54 -19.36
CA TYR A 68 9.10 16.88 -19.34
C TYR A 68 9.22 17.54 -17.97
N MET A 69 9.34 18.88 -17.99
CA MET A 69 9.06 19.71 -16.83
C MET A 69 7.58 20.05 -16.83
N VAL A 70 6.91 19.73 -15.74
CA VAL A 70 5.47 19.96 -15.55
C VAL A 70 5.26 21.05 -14.52
N ASP A 71 4.32 21.93 -14.76
CA ASP A 71 3.86 22.95 -13.81
C ASP A 71 2.33 23.08 -13.82
N ASN A 72 1.79 23.96 -12.98
CA ASN A 72 0.33 24.18 -12.84
C ASN A 72 -0.51 22.90 -12.72
N VAL A 73 -0.04 21.92 -11.96
CA VAL A 73 -0.72 20.64 -11.77
C VAL A 73 -1.97 20.83 -10.91
N LYS A 74 -3.15 20.67 -11.52
CA LYS A 74 -4.46 20.68 -10.84
C LYS A 74 -5.04 19.27 -10.69
N SER A 75 -4.78 18.40 -11.67
CA SER A 75 -5.13 16.99 -11.65
C SER A 75 -4.18 16.20 -12.56
N LYS A 76 -4.31 14.86 -12.62
CA LYS A 76 -3.53 14.01 -13.53
C LYS A 76 -3.64 14.44 -15.02
N THR A 77 -4.78 15.00 -15.40
CA THR A 77 -5.07 15.39 -16.80
C THR A 77 -5.14 16.90 -17.03
N ASP A 78 -5.21 17.72 -15.95
CA ASP A 78 -5.17 19.19 -16.02
C ASP A 78 -3.83 19.69 -15.45
N LEU A 79 -2.85 19.67 -16.31
CA LEU A 79 -1.48 20.13 -16.02
C LEU A 79 -0.90 20.84 -17.25
N HIS A 80 0.14 21.63 -17.04
CA HIS A 80 0.87 22.28 -18.11
C HIS A 80 2.27 21.68 -18.26
N ILE A 81 2.63 21.33 -19.50
CA ILE A 81 3.99 20.89 -19.84
C ILE A 81 4.80 22.15 -20.21
N ALA A 82 5.65 22.60 -19.32
CA ALA A 82 6.47 23.80 -19.50
C ALA A 82 7.59 23.61 -20.54
N GLY A 83 7.98 22.37 -20.81
CA GLY A 83 8.98 22.04 -21.83
C GLY A 83 9.60 20.67 -21.61
N GLU A 84 10.53 20.29 -22.51
CA GLU A 84 11.30 19.06 -22.34
C GLU A 84 12.41 19.25 -21.30
N LEU A 85 12.69 18.19 -20.54
CA LEU A 85 13.86 18.16 -19.65
C LEU A 85 15.15 18.13 -20.48
N LYS A 86 16.14 18.89 -20.03
CA LYS A 86 17.47 18.92 -20.66
C LYS A 86 18.16 17.54 -20.58
N HIS A 87 17.94 16.84 -19.47
CA HIS A 87 18.38 15.47 -19.24
C HIS A 87 17.13 14.63 -18.95
N LYS A 88 16.85 13.67 -19.82
CA LYS A 88 15.72 12.74 -19.65
C LYS A 88 16.14 11.65 -18.68
N ASN A 89 15.26 11.29 -17.79
CA ASN A 89 15.49 10.27 -16.78
C ASN A 89 14.44 9.15 -16.89
N ILE A 90 14.75 8.03 -16.26
CA ILE A 90 13.79 6.96 -16.01
C ILE A 90 13.72 6.79 -14.50
N ASP A 91 12.50 6.88 -13.98
CA ASP A 91 12.17 6.50 -12.61
C ASP A 91 11.35 5.23 -12.62
N THR A 92 11.34 4.49 -11.52
CA THR A 92 10.58 3.25 -11.45
C THR A 92 10.16 2.98 -10.02
N GLY A 93 8.94 2.45 -9.86
CA GLY A 93 8.39 2.06 -8.57
C GLY A 93 7.68 0.72 -8.64
N ALA A 94 7.95 -0.15 -7.68
CA ALA A 94 7.28 -1.43 -7.53
C ALA A 94 6.63 -1.55 -6.16
N GLY A 95 5.42 -2.13 -6.11
CA GLY A 95 4.73 -2.38 -4.85
C GLY A 95 5.35 -3.58 -4.12
N LEU A 96 6.13 -3.33 -3.05
CA LEU A 96 6.78 -4.40 -2.29
C LEU A 96 5.78 -5.45 -1.82
N GLU A 97 4.71 -5.03 -1.17
CA GLU A 97 3.69 -5.94 -0.65
C GLU A 97 2.89 -6.63 -1.76
N ARG A 98 2.73 -5.97 -2.92
CA ARG A 98 2.09 -6.58 -4.10
C ARG A 98 2.96 -7.71 -4.67
N LEU A 99 4.26 -7.48 -4.80
CA LEU A 99 5.21 -8.52 -5.21
C LEU A 99 5.28 -9.65 -4.17
N ALA A 100 5.36 -9.31 -2.88
CA ALA A 100 5.47 -10.26 -1.80
C ALA A 100 4.28 -11.24 -1.77
N TYR A 101 3.04 -10.75 -1.78
CA TYR A 101 1.90 -11.67 -1.71
C TYR A 101 1.77 -12.58 -2.94
N LEU A 102 2.11 -12.07 -4.12
CA LEU A 102 2.11 -12.88 -5.35
C LEU A 102 3.17 -13.98 -5.29
N LEU A 103 4.40 -13.63 -4.90
CA LEU A 103 5.51 -14.59 -4.77
C LEU A 103 5.26 -15.63 -3.64
N GLN A 104 4.57 -15.24 -2.59
CA GLN A 104 4.17 -16.12 -1.49
C GLN A 104 2.91 -16.95 -1.82
N GLY A 105 2.31 -16.79 -3.01
CA GLY A 105 1.07 -17.48 -3.40
C GLY A 105 -0.13 -17.13 -2.53
N LYS A 106 -0.21 -15.90 -2.04
CA LYS A 106 -1.31 -15.41 -1.21
C LYS A 106 -2.36 -14.69 -2.03
N ASN A 107 -3.55 -14.49 -1.46
CA ASN A 107 -4.66 -13.83 -2.16
C ASN A 107 -4.62 -12.30 -2.06
N ASN A 108 -3.94 -11.77 -1.06
CA ASN A 108 -3.84 -10.33 -0.83
C ASN A 108 -2.64 -9.98 0.08
N ILE A 109 -2.31 -8.69 0.16
CA ILE A 109 -1.18 -8.17 0.94
C ILE A 109 -1.28 -8.48 2.45
N TYR A 110 -2.49 -8.64 2.98
CA TYR A 110 -2.72 -8.89 4.41
C TYR A 110 -2.40 -10.33 4.83
N GLU A 111 -2.18 -11.22 3.88
CA GLU A 111 -1.83 -12.62 4.13
C GLU A 111 -0.31 -12.87 4.03
N THR A 112 0.48 -11.83 3.81
CA THR A 112 1.95 -11.93 3.78
C THR A 112 2.51 -12.17 5.18
N ASP A 113 3.71 -12.70 5.23
CA ASP A 113 4.44 -13.05 6.45
C ASP A 113 4.65 -11.88 7.42
N GLU A 114 4.81 -10.65 6.92
CA GLU A 114 4.94 -9.45 7.76
C GLU A 114 3.61 -8.92 8.31
N VAL A 115 2.50 -9.15 7.62
CA VAL A 115 1.20 -8.53 7.97
C VAL A 115 0.28 -9.50 8.69
N TYR A 116 0.26 -10.76 8.26
CA TYR A 116 -0.66 -11.78 8.79
C TYR A 116 -0.55 -12.03 10.29
N PRO A 117 0.63 -11.95 10.94
CA PRO A 117 0.73 -12.12 12.40
C PRO A 117 -0.17 -11.19 13.20
N VAL A 118 -0.41 -9.95 12.71
CA VAL A 118 -1.34 -9.02 13.37
C VAL A 118 -2.79 -9.47 13.22
N ILE A 119 -3.16 -10.06 12.07
CA ILE A 119 -4.47 -10.68 11.87
C ILE A 119 -4.65 -11.86 12.84
N GLU A 120 -3.66 -12.74 12.98
CA GLU A 120 -3.70 -13.85 13.93
C GLU A 120 -3.84 -13.37 15.39
N ALA A 121 -3.20 -12.25 15.74
CA ALA A 121 -3.37 -11.64 17.05
C ALA A 121 -4.80 -11.11 17.23
N ALA A 122 -5.37 -10.47 16.21
CA ALA A 122 -6.75 -10.00 16.24
C ALA A 122 -7.75 -11.17 16.34
N GLU A 123 -7.52 -12.28 15.65
CA GLU A 123 -8.31 -13.53 15.81
C GLU A 123 -8.30 -14.03 17.26
N LYS A 124 -7.13 -14.09 17.88
CA LYS A 124 -6.97 -14.55 19.27
C LYS A 124 -7.70 -13.64 20.25
N ILE A 125 -7.66 -12.33 20.03
CA ILE A 125 -8.31 -11.33 20.89
C ILE A 125 -9.83 -11.36 20.73
N THR A 126 -10.32 -11.52 19.50
CA THR A 126 -11.77 -11.45 19.18
C THR A 126 -12.46 -12.80 19.27
N GLY A 127 -11.73 -13.90 19.11
CA GLY A 127 -12.30 -15.25 18.93
C GLY A 127 -12.91 -15.48 17.55
N ILE A 128 -12.81 -14.54 16.62
CA ILE A 128 -13.35 -14.63 15.26
C ILE A 128 -12.23 -15.07 14.31
N LYS A 129 -12.53 -16.00 13.39
CA LYS A 129 -11.57 -16.48 12.40
C LYS A 129 -11.61 -15.63 11.13
N TYR A 130 -10.42 -15.25 10.64
CA TYR A 130 -10.25 -14.60 9.35
C TYR A 130 -10.60 -15.57 8.21
N GLY A 131 -11.31 -15.08 7.21
CA GLY A 131 -11.78 -15.89 6.08
C GLY A 131 -13.18 -16.47 6.25
N GLU A 132 -13.75 -16.46 7.44
CA GLU A 132 -15.11 -17.00 7.70
C GLU A 132 -16.22 -15.94 7.59
N ASN A 133 -15.88 -14.67 7.80
CA ASN A 133 -16.83 -13.55 7.79
C ASN A 133 -16.24 -12.34 7.09
N LYS A 134 -16.76 -12.01 5.91
CA LYS A 134 -16.28 -10.91 5.08
C LYS A 134 -16.25 -9.53 5.79
N GLU A 135 -17.22 -9.27 6.66
CA GLU A 135 -17.28 -7.99 7.39
C GLU A 135 -16.20 -7.95 8.48
N ALA A 136 -16.00 -9.05 9.21
CA ALA A 136 -14.92 -9.19 10.16
C ALA A 136 -13.54 -9.13 9.48
N ASP A 137 -13.38 -9.76 8.31
CA ASP A 137 -12.13 -9.73 7.53
C ASP A 137 -11.73 -8.31 7.17
N VAL A 138 -12.68 -7.49 6.72
CA VAL A 138 -12.43 -6.06 6.41
C VAL A 138 -11.92 -5.33 7.66
N ARG A 139 -12.51 -5.58 8.83
CA ARG A 139 -12.08 -4.97 10.09
C ARG A 139 -10.69 -5.43 10.50
N MET A 140 -10.39 -6.71 10.39
CA MET A 140 -9.07 -7.27 10.71
C MET A 140 -7.99 -6.74 9.76
N ARG A 141 -8.30 -6.55 8.48
CA ARG A 141 -7.39 -5.89 7.52
C ARG A 141 -7.10 -4.44 7.91
N VAL A 142 -8.12 -3.68 8.31
CA VAL A 142 -7.93 -2.32 8.83
C VAL A 142 -7.03 -2.33 10.06
N VAL A 143 -7.20 -3.28 10.97
CA VAL A 143 -6.36 -3.42 12.17
C VAL A 143 -4.90 -3.68 11.77
N ALA A 144 -4.64 -4.68 10.92
CA ALA A 144 -3.30 -5.06 10.50
C ALA A 144 -2.57 -3.92 9.78
N ASP A 145 -3.26 -3.26 8.85
CA ASP A 145 -2.76 -2.10 8.10
C ASP A 145 -2.38 -0.95 9.04
N HIS A 146 -3.32 -0.56 9.89
CA HIS A 146 -3.15 0.64 10.72
C HIS A 146 -2.17 0.45 11.88
N VAL A 147 -2.07 -0.75 12.45
CA VAL A 147 -1.08 -1.07 13.50
C VAL A 147 0.33 -0.96 12.94
N ARG A 148 0.57 -1.55 11.75
CA ARG A 148 1.85 -1.49 11.07
C ARG A 148 2.28 -0.05 10.77
N TYR A 149 1.40 0.75 10.17
CA TYR A 149 1.70 2.15 9.89
C TYR A 149 1.88 2.98 11.17
N ALA A 150 1.06 2.76 12.19
CA ALA A 150 1.21 3.46 13.46
C ALA A 150 2.57 3.16 14.11
N LEU A 151 3.00 1.90 14.10
CA LEU A 151 4.32 1.48 14.57
C LEU A 151 5.45 2.26 13.87
N MET A 152 5.47 2.25 12.53
CA MET A 152 6.52 2.92 11.75
C MET A 152 6.51 4.43 11.96
N ILE A 153 5.36 5.07 11.91
CA ILE A 153 5.23 6.53 12.13
C ILE A 153 5.71 6.93 13.53
N MET A 154 5.41 6.12 14.56
CA MET A 154 5.88 6.40 15.93
C MET A 154 7.37 6.13 16.09
N SER A 155 7.91 5.11 15.41
CA SER A 155 9.34 4.83 15.36
C SER A 155 10.13 5.99 14.76
N ASP A 156 9.57 6.68 13.76
CA ASP A 156 10.11 7.92 13.19
C ASP A 156 9.95 9.16 14.10
N GLY A 157 9.55 8.97 15.36
CA GLY A 157 9.45 10.01 16.37
C GLY A 157 8.17 10.85 16.33
N VAL A 158 7.19 10.51 15.48
CA VAL A 158 5.90 11.22 15.47
C VAL A 158 5.05 10.78 16.67
N ARG A 159 4.38 11.73 17.30
CA ARG A 159 3.46 11.46 18.42
C ARG A 159 2.02 11.84 18.03
N PRO A 160 0.99 11.14 18.55
CA PRO A 160 -0.39 11.46 18.27
C PRO A 160 -0.72 12.91 18.69
N SER A 161 -1.34 13.67 17.78
CA SER A 161 -1.69 15.07 18.03
C SER A 161 -2.96 15.51 17.29
N ASN A 162 -3.33 16.78 17.39
CA ASN A 162 -4.52 17.32 16.75
C ASN A 162 -4.26 17.93 15.36
N ALA A 163 -3.01 17.99 14.91
CA ALA A 163 -2.64 18.62 13.64
C ALA A 163 -1.50 17.87 12.93
N GLY A 164 -1.35 18.11 11.62
CA GLY A 164 -0.24 17.61 10.83
C GLY A 164 -0.12 16.08 10.83
N ARG A 165 1.11 15.59 10.85
CA ARG A 165 1.41 14.14 10.84
C ARG A 165 0.86 13.41 12.06
N GLY A 166 0.92 14.04 13.23
CA GLY A 166 0.40 13.46 14.47
C GLY A 166 -1.12 13.29 14.46
N TYR A 167 -1.86 14.12 13.73
CA TYR A 167 -3.30 13.91 13.51
C TYR A 167 -3.58 12.64 12.68
N VAL A 168 -2.78 12.41 11.64
CA VAL A 168 -2.91 11.19 10.83
C VAL A 168 -2.67 9.95 11.70
N LEU A 169 -1.57 9.93 12.46
CA LEU A 169 -1.26 8.86 13.41
C LEU A 169 -2.41 8.61 14.40
N ARG A 170 -2.88 9.68 15.07
CA ARG A 170 -4.02 9.58 16.01
C ARG A 170 -5.26 8.99 15.35
N ARG A 171 -5.52 9.32 14.08
CA ARG A 171 -6.64 8.77 13.32
C ARG A 171 -6.46 7.27 13.04
N LEU A 172 -5.25 6.82 12.69
CA LEU A 172 -4.95 5.40 12.48
C LEU A 172 -5.20 4.60 13.77
N ILE A 173 -4.65 5.04 14.90
CA ILE A 173 -4.85 4.37 16.21
C ILE A 173 -6.34 4.30 16.56
N ARG A 174 -7.07 5.40 16.42
CA ARG A 174 -8.52 5.42 16.72
C ARG A 174 -9.32 4.47 15.82
N ARG A 175 -8.99 4.37 14.53
CA ARG A 175 -9.66 3.46 13.61
C ARG A 175 -9.34 2.00 13.92
N THR A 176 -8.13 1.70 14.37
CA THR A 176 -7.77 0.36 14.89
C THR A 176 -8.67 0.00 16.08
N ILE A 177 -8.77 0.88 17.08
CA ILE A 177 -9.60 0.66 18.27
C ILE A 177 -11.07 0.52 17.86
N GLU A 178 -11.58 1.37 16.98
CA GLU A 178 -12.96 1.29 16.48
C GLU A 178 -13.24 -0.05 15.77
N ALA A 179 -12.32 -0.50 14.89
CA ALA A 179 -12.44 -1.77 14.20
C ALA A 179 -12.52 -2.93 15.19
N MET A 180 -11.65 -2.97 16.22
CA MET A 180 -11.69 -3.99 17.27
C MET A 180 -12.95 -3.92 18.13
N ARG A 181 -13.48 -2.74 18.40
CA ARG A 181 -14.76 -2.57 19.12
C ARG A 181 -15.94 -3.11 18.33
N VAL A 182 -15.97 -2.90 17.02
CA VAL A 182 -16.99 -3.51 16.13
C VAL A 182 -16.90 -5.04 16.17
N LEU A 183 -15.70 -5.60 16.35
CA LEU A 183 -15.47 -7.03 16.53
C LEU A 183 -15.74 -7.52 17.98
N GLY A 184 -16.28 -6.67 18.86
CA GLY A 184 -16.70 -7.00 20.22
C GLY A 184 -15.66 -6.80 21.32
N VAL A 185 -14.49 -6.22 21.03
CA VAL A 185 -13.43 -6.02 22.01
C VAL A 185 -13.55 -4.64 22.66
N THR A 186 -13.60 -4.59 23.99
CA THR A 186 -13.72 -3.34 24.77
C THR A 186 -12.40 -2.93 25.46
N ASP A 187 -11.52 -3.89 25.68
CA ASP A 187 -10.25 -3.68 26.35
C ASP A 187 -9.22 -2.95 25.44
N PRO A 188 -8.18 -2.33 26.01
CA PRO A 188 -7.09 -1.74 25.25
C PRO A 188 -6.39 -2.78 24.36
N VAL A 189 -6.31 -2.52 23.06
CA VAL A 189 -5.79 -3.46 22.07
C VAL A 189 -4.39 -3.14 21.58
N MET A 190 -4.00 -1.86 21.58
CA MET A 190 -2.68 -1.46 21.07
C MET A 190 -1.51 -2.13 21.81
N PRO A 191 -1.53 -2.28 23.16
CA PRO A 191 -0.49 -3.00 23.88
C PRO A 191 -0.35 -4.48 23.49
N GLN A 192 -1.39 -5.08 22.90
CA GLN A 192 -1.38 -6.47 22.46
C GLN A 192 -0.98 -6.61 20.98
N LEU A 193 -1.30 -5.64 20.15
CA LEU A 193 -1.10 -5.68 18.70
C LEU A 193 0.25 -5.12 18.26
N LEU A 194 0.75 -4.04 18.89
CA LEU A 194 2.02 -3.41 18.53
C LEU A 194 3.23 -4.34 18.67
N PRO A 195 3.39 -5.12 19.77
CA PRO A 195 4.51 -6.05 19.90
C PRO A 195 4.53 -7.13 18.82
N VAL A 196 3.36 -7.56 18.37
CA VAL A 196 3.25 -8.57 17.29
C VAL A 196 3.70 -7.99 15.96
N SER A 197 3.30 -6.75 15.67
CA SER A 197 3.73 -6.06 14.45
C SER A 197 5.23 -5.76 14.48
N GLU A 198 5.76 -5.33 15.61
CA GLU A 198 7.20 -5.07 15.79
C GLU A 198 8.01 -6.35 15.54
N GLN A 199 7.65 -7.44 16.19
CA GLN A 199 8.32 -8.73 16.03
C GLN A 199 8.29 -9.25 14.59
N ALA A 200 7.19 -9.03 13.86
CA ALA A 200 7.07 -9.45 12.48
C ALA A 200 7.94 -8.61 11.53
N MET A 201 8.13 -7.34 11.84
CA MET A 201 8.85 -6.38 10.98
C MET A 201 10.33 -6.23 11.34
N GLU A 202 10.72 -6.48 12.58
CA GLU A 202 12.10 -6.32 13.09
C GLU A 202 13.18 -6.97 12.20
N PRO A 203 12.99 -8.16 11.61
CA PRO A 203 14.00 -8.78 10.75
C PRO A 203 14.41 -7.90 9.56
N ASN A 204 13.49 -7.09 9.04
CA ASN A 204 13.72 -6.18 7.92
C ASN A 204 13.96 -4.73 8.37
N TYR A 205 13.52 -4.37 9.58
CA TYR A 205 13.59 -3.03 10.17
C TYR A 205 14.16 -3.12 11.60
N PRO A 206 15.44 -3.47 11.76
CA PRO A 206 16.05 -3.74 13.09
C PRO A 206 16.08 -2.51 14.00
N GLU A 207 15.92 -1.30 13.45
CA GLU A 207 15.80 -0.07 14.21
C GLU A 207 14.54 -0.02 15.10
N LEU A 208 13.51 -0.81 14.79
CA LEU A 208 12.28 -0.89 15.57
C LEU A 208 12.55 -1.35 17.00
N ALA A 209 13.45 -2.30 17.22
CA ALA A 209 13.82 -2.77 18.55
C ALA A 209 14.36 -1.64 19.45
N ASN A 210 15.05 -0.65 18.86
CA ASN A 210 15.61 0.48 19.61
C ASN A 210 14.56 1.53 19.99
N THR A 211 13.47 1.65 19.21
CA THR A 211 12.45 2.68 19.39
C THR A 211 11.17 2.16 20.03
N PHE A 212 11.01 0.83 20.14
CA PHE A 212 9.76 0.19 20.54
C PHE A 212 9.30 0.58 21.95
N HIS A 213 10.22 0.83 22.89
CA HIS A 213 9.85 1.32 24.22
C HIS A 213 9.07 2.64 24.13
N ASP A 214 9.61 3.61 23.41
CA ASP A 214 8.99 4.94 23.22
C ASP A 214 7.67 4.84 22.41
N VAL A 215 7.59 3.89 21.49
CA VAL A 215 6.37 3.60 20.72
C VAL A 215 5.27 3.09 21.63
N SER A 216 5.57 2.13 22.50
CA SER A 216 4.58 1.52 23.38
C SER A 216 4.06 2.47 24.45
N GLU A 217 4.86 3.47 24.87
CA GLU A 217 4.39 4.53 25.78
C GLU A 217 3.50 5.58 25.09
N ALA A 218 3.63 5.74 23.77
CA ALA A 218 2.94 6.78 23.01
C ALA A 218 1.56 6.34 22.47
N ALA A 219 1.32 5.04 22.40
CA ALA A 219 0.11 4.43 21.82
C ALA A 219 -0.97 4.17 22.86
#